data_b5bc4c4d45430a0daab18b0ec473190b
#
_entry.id   b5bc4c4d45430a0daab18b0ec473190b
#
_cell.length_a   1.000
_cell.length_b   1.000
_cell.length_c   1.000
_cell.angle_alpha   90.00
_cell.angle_beta   90.00
_cell.angle_gamma   90.00
#
_symmetry.space_group_name_H-M   'P 1'
#
loop_
_entity.id
_entity.type
_entity.pdbx_description
1 polymer ?
#
loop_
_entity_poly.entity_id
_entity_poly.type
_entity_poly.pdbx_seq_one_letter_code
_entity_poly.pdbx_strand_id
1 'polypeptide(L)'
;MTPPKRRPSSAWFDDQYNNRARIPEHLAILQHWADASAQARAQLTSVLDVPYGSDPSERLDIFPAAPTGGVAAGALAPVLVHIHGGYWRALDKRDQSFIAPPFVAAGALVVLPNHALCPAVGIEHIVMQLVRALAWVYRHAAEYGGDASRIVVSGHSAGGHLAAMLLTCEWCAVAPDLPAGLVGAALSISGVFDLEPLRHAPFLAPDLKLTAASARRLSPAFLPAPRGRLVALVGADESAEFLRQNALIASAWGPQVLASDAVPGRHHMDVLNELAEPGSRTHRWGLQLLGLDLLDAKPSAG
;
A
#
# COMPACT_ATOMS: atom_id res chain seq x y z
N MET A 1 -10.80 37.60 17.89
CA MET A 1 -9.83 36.53 18.22
C MET A 1 -10.61 35.24 18.44
N THR A 2 -10.44 34.26 17.54
CA THR A 2 -11.03 32.93 17.73
C THR A 2 -10.28 32.24 18.89
N PRO A 3 -10.97 31.66 19.87
CA PRO A 3 -10.29 30.96 20.97
C PRO A 3 -9.40 29.85 20.42
N PRO A 4 -8.24 29.57 21.02
CA PRO A 4 -7.38 28.50 20.57
C PRO A 4 -8.16 27.18 20.61
N LYS A 5 -8.21 26.43 19.49
CA LYS A 5 -8.84 25.11 19.42
C LYS A 5 -8.18 24.22 20.48
N ARG A 6 -8.94 23.78 21.47
CA ARG A 6 -8.46 22.82 22.47
C ARG A 6 -7.91 21.59 21.77
N ARG A 7 -6.72 21.17 22.14
CA ARG A 7 -6.15 19.90 21.67
C ARG A 7 -7.09 18.75 22.02
N PRO A 8 -7.39 17.81 21.09
CA PRO A 8 -8.21 16.66 21.40
C PRO A 8 -7.63 15.83 22.56
N SER A 9 -8.49 15.10 23.29
CA SER A 9 -8.06 14.20 24.36
C SER A 9 -7.41 12.93 23.81
N SER A 10 -6.64 12.23 24.65
CA SER A 10 -6.09 10.92 24.27
C SER A 10 -7.20 9.89 23.94
N ALA A 11 -8.32 9.92 24.65
CA ALA A 11 -9.49 9.09 24.35
C ALA A 11 -10.08 9.39 22.97
N TRP A 12 -10.05 10.65 22.54
CA TRP A 12 -10.49 11.01 21.19
C TRP A 12 -9.57 10.42 20.11
N PHE A 13 -8.23 10.46 20.33
CA PHE A 13 -7.29 9.83 19.40
C PHE A 13 -7.47 8.31 19.34
N ASP A 14 -7.72 7.66 20.48
CA ASP A 14 -8.06 6.23 20.51
C ASP A 14 -9.33 5.95 19.70
N ASP A 15 -10.41 6.70 19.93
CA ASP A 15 -11.65 6.53 19.18
C ASP A 15 -11.41 6.69 17.68
N GLN A 16 -10.63 7.67 17.25
CA GLN A 16 -10.42 7.96 15.84
C GLN A 16 -9.51 6.95 15.11
N TYR A 17 -8.54 6.35 15.79
CA TYR A 17 -7.54 5.49 15.18
C TYR A 17 -7.67 4.00 15.56
N ASN A 18 -8.41 3.63 16.60
CA ASN A 18 -8.56 2.23 17.00
C ASN A 18 -9.61 1.51 16.16
N ASN A 19 -9.25 1.19 14.93
CA ASN A 19 -10.15 0.54 13.97
C ASN A 19 -10.68 -0.80 14.46
N ARG A 20 -9.89 -1.57 15.25
CA ARG A 20 -10.36 -2.84 15.83
C ARG A 20 -11.48 -2.63 16.86
N ALA A 21 -11.44 -1.54 17.62
CA ALA A 21 -12.52 -1.20 18.55
C ALA A 21 -13.77 -0.68 17.82
N ARG A 22 -13.58 -0.02 16.67
CA ARG A 22 -14.68 0.53 15.85
C ARG A 22 -15.38 -0.52 14.98
N ILE A 23 -14.71 -1.63 14.66
CA ILE A 23 -15.20 -2.67 13.74
C ILE A 23 -15.33 -3.97 14.53
N PRO A 24 -16.53 -4.26 15.10
CA PRO A 24 -16.74 -5.45 15.93
C PRO A 24 -16.40 -6.77 15.21
N GLU A 25 -16.63 -6.85 13.90
CA GLU A 25 -16.38 -8.01 13.06
C GLU A 25 -14.92 -8.15 12.59
N HIS A 26 -14.00 -7.31 13.07
CA HIS A 26 -12.60 -7.30 12.61
C HIS A 26 -11.91 -8.67 12.66
N LEU A 27 -12.23 -9.52 13.65
CA LEU A 27 -11.65 -10.87 13.74
C LEU A 27 -12.12 -11.76 12.60
N ALA A 28 -13.40 -11.70 12.22
CA ALA A 28 -13.95 -12.47 11.11
C ALA A 28 -13.35 -11.99 9.77
N ILE A 29 -13.13 -10.68 9.61
CA ILE A 29 -12.50 -10.11 8.41
C ILE A 29 -11.04 -10.58 8.32
N LEU A 30 -10.28 -10.52 9.40
CA LEU A 30 -8.88 -11.00 9.42
C LEU A 30 -8.79 -12.49 9.11
N GLN A 31 -9.70 -13.31 9.65
CA GLN A 31 -9.76 -14.74 9.34
C GLN A 31 -10.08 -14.96 7.86
N HIS A 32 -11.05 -14.22 7.31
CA HIS A 32 -11.37 -14.28 5.88
C HIS A 32 -10.16 -13.94 5.00
N TRP A 33 -9.40 -12.90 5.33
CA TRP A 33 -8.18 -12.55 4.59
C TRP A 33 -7.13 -13.68 4.65
N ALA A 34 -6.94 -14.27 5.83
CA ALA A 34 -5.99 -15.38 6.01
C ALA A 34 -6.39 -16.60 5.16
N ASP A 35 -7.68 -16.99 5.19
CA ASP A 35 -8.21 -18.14 4.44
C ASP A 35 -8.14 -17.89 2.92
N ALA A 36 -8.62 -16.74 2.45
CA ALA A 36 -8.55 -16.35 1.04
C ALA A 36 -7.11 -16.24 0.54
N SER A 37 -6.19 -15.74 1.39
CA SER A 37 -4.77 -15.68 1.07
C SER A 37 -4.13 -17.07 0.98
N ALA A 38 -4.48 -17.99 1.88
CA ALA A 38 -4.03 -19.38 1.80
C ALA A 38 -4.52 -20.05 0.52
N GLN A 39 -5.78 -19.79 0.14
CA GLN A 39 -6.35 -20.28 -1.12
C GLN A 39 -5.62 -19.70 -2.33
N ALA A 40 -5.36 -18.40 -2.35
CA ALA A 40 -4.62 -17.75 -3.45
C ALA A 40 -3.23 -18.37 -3.63
N ARG A 41 -2.47 -18.59 -2.54
CA ARG A 41 -1.16 -19.24 -2.60
C ARG A 41 -1.23 -20.71 -3.06
N ALA A 42 -2.32 -21.41 -2.77
CA ALA A 42 -2.53 -22.79 -3.23
C ALA A 42 -2.92 -22.90 -4.70
N GLN A 43 -3.58 -21.88 -5.24
CA GLN A 43 -4.13 -21.89 -6.61
C GLN A 43 -3.23 -21.22 -7.65
N LEU A 44 -2.47 -20.21 -7.26
CA LEU A 44 -1.60 -19.47 -8.16
C LEU A 44 -0.19 -20.06 -8.22
N THR A 45 0.43 -20.00 -9.39
CA THR A 45 1.88 -20.16 -9.47
C THR A 45 2.52 -19.07 -8.61
N SER A 46 3.42 -19.45 -7.72
CA SER A 46 4.06 -18.51 -6.80
C SER A 46 5.47 -18.95 -6.43
N VAL A 47 6.32 -17.98 -6.11
CA VAL A 47 7.61 -18.19 -5.46
C VAL A 47 7.54 -17.49 -4.11
N LEU A 48 7.54 -18.26 -3.03
CA LEU A 48 7.31 -17.75 -1.68
C LEU A 48 8.61 -17.55 -0.92
N ASP A 49 8.60 -16.61 0.04
CA ASP A 49 9.66 -16.34 1.01
C ASP A 49 11.04 -16.03 0.37
N VAL A 50 11.04 -15.39 -0.81
CA VAL A 50 12.26 -14.96 -1.50
C VAL A 50 12.96 -13.87 -0.67
N PRO A 51 14.25 -14.05 -0.30
CA PRO A 51 14.97 -13.06 0.50
C PRO A 51 15.33 -11.83 -0.36
N TYR A 52 15.03 -10.63 0.14
CA TYR A 52 15.50 -9.37 -0.44
C TYR A 52 16.54 -8.66 0.43
N GLY A 53 16.85 -9.23 1.60
CA GLY A 53 17.85 -8.77 2.54
C GLY A 53 18.23 -9.85 3.55
N SER A 54 19.04 -9.48 4.55
CA SER A 54 19.60 -10.41 5.53
C SER A 54 18.72 -10.64 6.76
N ASP A 55 17.79 -9.72 7.04
CA ASP A 55 16.88 -9.88 8.18
C ASP A 55 15.83 -10.98 7.88
N PRO A 56 15.44 -11.81 8.86
CA PRO A 56 14.41 -12.82 8.68
C PRO A 56 13.07 -12.29 8.15
N SER A 57 12.72 -11.04 8.46
CA SER A 57 11.52 -10.38 7.96
C SER A 57 11.67 -9.86 6.51
N GLU A 58 12.88 -9.78 5.99
CA GLU A 58 13.17 -9.32 4.63
C GLU A 58 12.92 -10.44 3.61
N ARG A 59 11.66 -10.80 3.46
CA ARG A 59 11.15 -11.82 2.52
C ARG A 59 10.01 -11.23 1.69
N LEU A 60 9.86 -11.71 0.48
CA LEU A 60 8.73 -11.35 -0.37
C LEU A 60 8.15 -12.60 -1.06
N ASP A 61 6.86 -12.53 -1.41
CA ASP A 61 6.18 -13.52 -2.23
C ASP A 61 5.97 -12.95 -3.63
N ILE A 62 6.15 -13.78 -4.64
CA ILE A 62 6.04 -13.40 -6.05
C ILE A 62 4.98 -14.28 -6.71
N PHE A 63 4.04 -13.63 -7.42
CA PHE A 63 3.00 -14.26 -8.21
C PHE A 63 3.15 -13.79 -9.66
N PRO A 64 3.77 -14.59 -10.56
CA PRO A 64 3.94 -14.25 -11.97
C PRO A 64 2.60 -14.02 -12.66
N ALA A 65 2.59 -13.14 -13.65
CA ALA A 65 1.41 -12.88 -14.48
C ALA A 65 0.90 -14.17 -15.14
N ALA A 66 -0.42 -14.35 -15.18
CA ALA A 66 -1.00 -15.41 -16.00
C ALA A 66 -0.74 -15.14 -17.49
N PRO A 67 -0.55 -16.18 -18.30
CA PRO A 67 -0.52 -16.02 -19.75
C PRO A 67 -1.87 -15.44 -20.21
N THR A 68 -1.89 -14.17 -20.60
CA THR A 68 -3.11 -13.52 -21.07
C THR A 68 -3.14 -13.56 -22.60
N GLY A 69 -4.29 -13.93 -23.17
CA GLY A 69 -4.48 -14.09 -24.60
C GLY A 69 -4.34 -12.82 -25.47
N GLY A 70 -3.84 -11.73 -24.93
CA GLY A 70 -3.64 -10.44 -25.60
C GLY A 70 -2.24 -9.84 -25.43
N VAL A 71 -1.39 -10.42 -24.58
CA VAL A 71 0.00 -9.95 -24.43
C VAL A 71 0.89 -10.68 -25.43
N ALA A 72 1.68 -9.93 -26.19
CA ALA A 72 2.62 -10.52 -27.14
C ALA A 72 3.55 -11.52 -26.42
N ALA A 73 3.77 -12.67 -27.00
CA ALA A 73 4.65 -13.69 -26.45
C ALA A 73 6.04 -13.08 -26.16
N GLY A 74 6.48 -13.14 -24.92
CA GLY A 74 7.75 -12.56 -24.45
C GLY A 74 7.68 -11.12 -23.94
N ALA A 75 6.51 -10.46 -23.93
CA ALA A 75 6.36 -9.15 -23.30
C ALA A 75 6.39 -9.28 -21.77
N LEU A 76 7.14 -8.39 -21.12
CA LEU A 76 7.19 -8.32 -19.66
C LEU A 76 5.93 -7.66 -19.06
N ALA A 77 5.45 -8.21 -17.94
CA ALA A 77 4.25 -7.77 -17.25
C ALA A 77 4.53 -6.52 -16.37
N PRO A 78 3.60 -5.57 -16.22
CA PRO A 78 3.73 -4.53 -15.21
C PRO A 78 3.75 -5.15 -13.82
N VAL A 79 4.41 -4.49 -12.88
CA VAL A 79 4.65 -5.00 -11.53
C VAL A 79 3.82 -4.26 -10.50
N LEU A 80 2.96 -4.98 -9.78
CA LEU A 80 2.26 -4.49 -8.60
C LEU A 80 3.00 -4.95 -7.35
N VAL A 81 3.54 -4.01 -6.57
CA VAL A 81 4.07 -4.31 -5.23
C VAL A 81 3.05 -3.90 -4.20
N HIS A 82 2.47 -4.84 -3.45
CA HIS A 82 1.47 -4.52 -2.42
C HIS A 82 2.02 -4.72 -1.02
N ILE A 83 1.88 -3.69 -0.16
CA ILE A 83 2.42 -3.63 1.19
C ILE A 83 1.28 -3.76 2.20
N HIS A 84 1.40 -4.73 3.12
CA HIS A 84 0.39 -4.99 4.15
C HIS A 84 0.28 -3.85 5.17
N GLY A 85 -0.90 -3.77 5.80
CA GLY A 85 -1.20 -2.85 6.89
C GLY A 85 -0.81 -3.39 8.27
N GLY A 86 -1.55 -2.96 9.32
CA GLY A 86 -1.38 -3.45 10.68
C GLY A 86 -0.62 -2.50 11.60
N TYR A 87 -0.71 -1.20 11.38
CA TYR A 87 -0.04 -0.15 12.19
C TYR A 87 1.46 -0.38 12.39
N TRP A 88 2.16 -0.91 11.40
CA TRP A 88 3.60 -1.24 11.44
C TRP A 88 3.98 -2.22 12.57
N ARG A 89 3.02 -2.85 13.28
CA ARG A 89 3.21 -3.72 14.45
C ARG A 89 2.48 -5.05 14.41
N ALA A 90 1.77 -5.33 13.32
CA ALA A 90 0.98 -6.55 13.15
C ALA A 90 0.81 -6.90 11.67
N LEU A 91 0.30 -8.09 11.40
CA LEU A 91 0.10 -8.70 10.09
C LEU A 91 1.42 -9.11 9.42
N ASP A 92 1.27 -9.78 8.29
CA ASP A 92 2.35 -10.36 7.50
C ASP A 92 1.91 -10.37 6.03
N LYS A 93 2.85 -10.41 5.09
CA LYS A 93 2.57 -10.52 3.65
C LYS A 93 1.61 -11.67 3.31
N ARG A 94 1.71 -12.78 4.07
CA ARG A 94 0.85 -13.97 3.89
C ARG A 94 -0.63 -13.72 4.14
N ASP A 95 -0.96 -12.68 4.90
CA ASP A 95 -2.35 -12.32 5.21
C ASP A 95 -3.03 -11.55 4.06
N GLN A 96 -2.27 -11.13 3.05
CA GLN A 96 -2.77 -10.31 1.95
C GLN A 96 -2.51 -10.88 0.55
N SER A 97 -2.14 -12.17 0.44
CA SER A 97 -2.02 -12.83 -0.86
C SER A 97 -3.35 -12.88 -1.63
N PHE A 98 -4.48 -12.70 -0.95
CA PHE A 98 -5.82 -12.69 -1.55
C PHE A 98 -6.02 -11.56 -2.57
N ILE A 99 -5.17 -10.53 -2.56
CA ILE A 99 -5.24 -9.45 -3.56
C ILE A 99 -4.61 -9.85 -4.91
N ALA A 100 -3.78 -10.87 -4.94
CA ALA A 100 -3.02 -11.24 -6.14
C ALA A 100 -3.87 -11.80 -7.30
N PRO A 101 -4.89 -12.67 -7.08
CA PRO A 101 -5.59 -13.35 -8.16
C PRO A 101 -6.12 -12.44 -9.28
N PRO A 102 -6.86 -11.34 -9.02
CA PRO A 102 -7.41 -10.52 -10.10
C PRO A 102 -6.33 -9.78 -10.89
N PHE A 103 -5.23 -9.38 -10.26
CA PHE A 103 -4.11 -8.70 -10.94
C PHE A 103 -3.27 -9.68 -11.76
N VAL A 104 -3.02 -10.88 -11.24
CA VAL A 104 -2.35 -11.97 -11.97
C VAL A 104 -3.17 -12.34 -13.21
N ALA A 105 -4.48 -12.50 -13.08
CA ALA A 105 -5.39 -12.79 -14.18
C ALA A 105 -5.42 -11.67 -15.23
N ALA A 106 -5.28 -10.41 -14.80
CA ALA A 106 -5.19 -9.25 -15.68
C ALA A 106 -3.81 -9.08 -16.37
N GLY A 107 -2.82 -9.90 -16.02
CA GLY A 107 -1.51 -9.88 -16.63
C GLY A 107 -0.46 -9.05 -15.87
N ALA A 108 -0.64 -8.80 -14.57
CA ALA A 108 0.39 -8.19 -13.74
C ALA A 108 1.24 -9.25 -13.00
N LEU A 109 2.53 -8.96 -12.84
CA LEU A 109 3.36 -9.59 -11.81
C LEU A 109 3.01 -8.96 -10.46
N VAL A 110 2.63 -9.76 -9.46
CA VAL A 110 2.33 -9.28 -8.12
C VAL A 110 3.43 -9.67 -7.15
N VAL A 111 3.92 -8.72 -6.35
CA VAL A 111 4.96 -8.91 -5.34
C VAL A 111 4.46 -8.41 -3.98
N LEU A 112 4.59 -9.24 -2.97
CA LEU A 112 4.16 -8.94 -1.59
C LEU A 112 5.37 -8.96 -0.67
N PRO A 113 6.02 -7.81 -0.37
CA PRO A 113 7.11 -7.76 0.59
C PRO A 113 6.60 -7.81 2.02
N ASN A 114 7.31 -8.54 2.88
CA ASN A 114 7.21 -8.44 4.32
C ASN A 114 8.24 -7.44 4.86
N HIS A 115 8.11 -7.07 6.11
CA HIS A 115 9.03 -6.19 6.84
C HIS A 115 8.98 -6.48 8.34
N ALA A 116 9.98 -6.01 9.08
CA ALA A 116 10.00 -6.05 10.53
C ALA A 116 8.87 -5.19 11.13
N LEU A 117 8.55 -5.42 12.40
CA LEU A 117 7.44 -4.78 13.08
C LEU A 117 7.89 -3.97 14.30
N CYS A 118 7.19 -2.88 14.60
CA CYS A 118 7.26 -2.20 15.89
C CYS A 118 6.72 -3.12 16.99
N PRO A 119 7.23 -3.05 18.22
CA PRO A 119 8.26 -2.12 18.72
C PRO A 119 9.70 -2.64 18.57
N ALA A 120 9.92 -3.79 17.91
CA ALA A 120 11.27 -4.34 17.72
C ALA A 120 12.14 -3.39 16.90
N VAL A 121 11.55 -2.73 15.89
CA VAL A 121 12.18 -1.69 15.08
C VAL A 121 11.30 -0.43 15.02
N GLY A 122 11.84 0.71 14.58
CA GLY A 122 11.04 1.91 14.30
C GLY A 122 10.52 1.94 12.86
N ILE A 123 9.52 2.80 12.59
CA ILE A 123 8.93 2.97 11.24
C ILE A 123 10.00 3.36 10.20
N GLU A 124 10.98 4.16 10.58
CA GLU A 124 12.09 4.54 9.68
C GLU A 124 12.88 3.31 9.18
N HIS A 125 13.13 2.34 10.07
CA HIS A 125 13.76 1.08 9.69
C HIS A 125 12.90 0.28 8.70
N ILE A 126 11.58 0.23 8.93
CA ILE A 126 10.62 -0.43 8.03
C ILE A 126 10.62 0.22 6.65
N VAL A 127 10.61 1.56 6.58
CA VAL A 127 10.72 2.29 5.30
C VAL A 127 11.99 1.88 4.56
N MET A 128 13.13 1.80 5.25
CA MET A 128 14.40 1.40 4.62
C MET A 128 14.46 -0.07 4.21
N GLN A 129 13.75 -0.97 4.90
CA GLN A 129 13.57 -2.35 4.44
C GLN A 129 12.79 -2.39 3.12
N LEU A 130 11.71 -1.62 3.00
CA LEU A 130 10.92 -1.57 1.77
C LEU A 130 11.66 -0.84 0.63
N VAL A 131 12.51 0.13 0.92
CA VAL A 131 13.43 0.70 -0.08
C VAL A 131 14.34 -0.40 -0.65
N ARG A 132 14.90 -1.28 0.22
CA ARG A 132 15.68 -2.45 -0.24
C ARG A 132 14.84 -3.44 -1.04
N ALA A 133 13.59 -3.69 -0.60
CA ALA A 133 12.67 -4.57 -1.32
C ALA A 133 12.41 -4.06 -2.74
N LEU A 134 12.11 -2.77 -2.91
CA LEU A 134 11.87 -2.17 -4.24
C LEU A 134 13.13 -2.17 -5.11
N ALA A 135 14.31 -1.89 -4.53
CA ALA A 135 15.58 -2.00 -5.25
C ALA A 135 15.84 -3.45 -5.71
N TRP A 136 15.51 -4.44 -4.88
CA TRP A 136 15.56 -5.85 -5.25
C TRP A 136 14.58 -6.18 -6.37
N VAL A 137 13.32 -5.76 -6.24
CA VAL A 137 12.30 -5.97 -7.29
C VAL A 137 12.75 -5.36 -8.62
N TYR A 138 13.26 -4.15 -8.63
CA TYR A 138 13.78 -3.50 -9.83
C TYR A 138 14.85 -4.35 -10.54
N ARG A 139 15.77 -4.95 -9.77
CA ARG A 139 16.88 -5.74 -10.32
C ARG A 139 16.48 -7.14 -10.79
N HIS A 140 15.43 -7.72 -10.19
CA HIS A 140 15.07 -9.14 -10.37
C HIS A 140 13.70 -9.38 -11.01
N ALA A 141 12.85 -8.37 -11.20
CA ALA A 141 11.50 -8.56 -11.72
C ALA A 141 11.50 -9.29 -13.08
N ALA A 142 12.47 -9.03 -13.93
CA ALA A 142 12.58 -9.66 -15.25
C ALA A 142 12.77 -11.19 -15.16
N GLU A 143 13.41 -11.71 -14.11
CA GLU A 143 13.58 -13.15 -13.86
C GLU A 143 12.23 -13.86 -13.64
N TYR A 144 11.20 -13.10 -13.26
CA TYR A 144 9.84 -13.56 -13.01
C TYR A 144 8.83 -13.05 -14.04
N GLY A 145 9.32 -12.51 -15.16
CA GLY A 145 8.50 -12.00 -16.26
C GLY A 145 7.95 -10.58 -16.03
N GLY A 146 8.49 -9.83 -15.07
CA GLY A 146 8.08 -8.47 -14.75
C GLY A 146 8.91 -7.40 -15.47
N ASP A 147 8.25 -6.29 -15.82
CA ASP A 147 8.86 -5.09 -16.38
C ASP A 147 9.28 -4.14 -15.26
N ALA A 148 10.57 -4.09 -14.95
CA ALA A 148 11.14 -3.22 -13.91
C ALA A 148 10.94 -1.72 -14.19
N SER A 149 10.60 -1.32 -15.41
CA SER A 149 10.29 0.09 -15.73
C SER A 149 8.84 0.47 -15.41
N ARG A 150 7.99 -0.49 -15.05
CA ARG A 150 6.55 -0.34 -14.82
C ARG A 150 6.14 -0.83 -13.43
N ILE A 151 6.77 -0.27 -12.38
CA ILE A 151 6.49 -0.63 -10.98
C ILE A 151 5.45 0.33 -10.39
N VAL A 152 4.35 -0.22 -9.90
CA VAL A 152 3.32 0.45 -9.13
C VAL A 152 3.32 -0.13 -7.71
N VAL A 153 3.27 0.74 -6.70
CA VAL A 153 3.19 0.31 -5.31
C VAL A 153 1.77 0.53 -4.80
N SER A 154 1.20 -0.45 -4.13
CA SER A 154 -0.06 -0.30 -3.40
C SER A 154 0.12 -0.66 -1.94
N GLY A 155 -0.81 -0.23 -1.10
CA GLY A 155 -0.82 -0.65 0.30
C GLY A 155 -2.05 -0.15 1.04
N HIS A 156 -2.36 -0.85 2.11
CA HIS A 156 -3.51 -0.55 2.96
C HIS A 156 -3.07 -0.03 4.32
N SER A 157 -3.72 1.02 4.85
CA SER A 157 -3.48 1.55 6.18
C SER A 157 -2.00 1.95 6.37
N ALA A 158 -1.26 1.33 7.28
CA ALA A 158 0.20 1.50 7.42
C ALA A 158 0.94 1.20 6.10
N GLY A 159 0.48 0.21 5.32
CA GLY A 159 1.00 -0.07 3.97
C GLY A 159 0.74 1.08 2.99
N GLY A 160 -0.41 1.75 3.10
CA GLY A 160 -0.73 2.95 2.31
C GLY A 160 0.19 4.14 2.63
N HIS A 161 0.55 4.31 3.91
CA HIS A 161 1.59 5.24 4.32
C HIS A 161 2.95 4.86 3.69
N LEU A 162 3.35 3.58 3.80
CA LEU A 162 4.62 3.09 3.28
C LEU A 162 4.71 3.24 1.74
N ALA A 163 3.60 3.01 1.02
CA ALA A 163 3.53 3.24 -0.42
C ALA A 163 3.77 4.72 -0.78
N ALA A 164 3.20 5.65 -0.01
CA ALA A 164 3.44 7.08 -0.19
C ALA A 164 4.89 7.47 0.15
N MET A 165 5.49 6.91 1.21
CA MET A 165 6.91 7.13 1.53
C MET A 165 7.83 6.66 0.40
N LEU A 166 7.57 5.49 -0.20
CA LEU A 166 8.36 4.96 -1.32
C LEU A 166 8.24 5.82 -2.57
N LEU A 167 7.09 6.46 -2.78
CA LEU A 167 6.88 7.39 -3.90
C LEU A 167 7.75 8.66 -3.76
N THR A 168 8.10 9.06 -2.52
CA THR A 168 8.99 10.22 -2.25
C THR A 168 10.48 9.85 -2.20
N CYS A 169 10.84 8.58 -2.40
CA CYS A 169 12.22 8.12 -2.29
C CYS A 169 13.10 8.70 -3.41
N GLU A 170 14.25 9.23 -3.05
CA GLU A 170 15.29 9.68 -3.98
C GLU A 170 16.14 8.49 -4.44
N TRP A 171 15.62 7.68 -5.34
CA TRP A 171 16.17 6.38 -5.74
C TRP A 171 17.62 6.43 -6.22
N CYS A 172 18.00 7.47 -6.97
CA CYS A 172 19.41 7.67 -7.40
C CYS A 172 20.38 7.87 -6.24
N ALA A 173 19.89 8.33 -5.09
CA ALA A 173 20.71 8.45 -3.88
C ALA A 173 20.85 7.11 -3.12
N VAL A 174 19.94 6.16 -3.36
CA VAL A 174 19.99 4.81 -2.78
C VAL A 174 21.06 3.97 -3.47
N ALA A 175 21.05 3.97 -4.82
CA ALA A 175 22.09 3.30 -5.61
C ALA A 175 22.15 3.88 -7.04
N PRO A 176 23.33 3.90 -7.69
CA PRO A 176 23.52 4.55 -8.99
C PRO A 176 22.81 3.84 -10.15
N ASP A 177 22.45 2.58 -10.00
CA ASP A 177 21.72 1.77 -10.99
C ASP A 177 20.20 1.97 -10.92
N LEU A 178 19.68 2.63 -9.89
CA LEU A 178 18.25 2.83 -9.70
C LEU A 178 17.78 4.12 -10.39
N PRO A 179 16.74 4.06 -11.25
CA PRO A 179 16.23 5.25 -11.93
C PRO A 179 15.46 6.15 -10.97
N ALA A 180 15.50 7.46 -11.18
CA ALA A 180 14.81 8.45 -10.35
C ALA A 180 13.28 8.19 -10.24
N GLY A 181 12.68 7.60 -11.28
CA GLY A 181 11.25 7.26 -11.35
C GLY A 181 10.97 5.79 -11.11
N LEU A 182 11.77 5.08 -10.29
CA LEU A 182 11.61 3.64 -10.03
C LEU A 182 10.16 3.28 -9.63
N VAL A 183 9.53 4.08 -8.77
CA VAL A 183 8.10 3.99 -8.46
C VAL A 183 7.38 5.06 -9.24
N GLY A 184 6.69 4.66 -10.32
CA GLY A 184 5.96 5.58 -11.18
C GLY A 184 4.63 6.05 -10.62
N ALA A 185 3.96 5.19 -9.86
CA ALA A 185 2.69 5.48 -9.23
C ALA A 185 2.48 4.67 -7.94
N ALA A 186 1.59 5.19 -7.08
CA ALA A 186 1.14 4.48 -5.88
C ALA A 186 -0.38 4.54 -5.70
N LEU A 187 -0.95 3.46 -5.14
CA LEU A 187 -2.33 3.36 -4.69
C LEU A 187 -2.34 3.18 -3.17
N SER A 188 -2.70 4.22 -2.45
CA SER A 188 -2.83 4.20 -1.00
C SER A 188 -4.29 4.03 -0.60
N ILE A 189 -4.61 2.96 0.10
CA ILE A 189 -5.94 2.66 0.61
C ILE A 189 -5.92 2.94 2.11
N SER A 190 -6.73 3.88 2.58
CA SER A 190 -6.83 4.29 4.00
C SER A 190 -5.48 4.64 4.64
N GLY A 191 -4.59 5.27 3.86
CA GLY A 191 -3.24 5.63 4.31
C GLY A 191 -3.22 6.70 5.40
N VAL A 192 -2.14 6.74 6.16
CA VAL A 192 -1.87 7.76 7.18
C VAL A 192 -0.73 8.65 6.69
N PHE A 193 -0.98 9.92 6.48
CA PHE A 193 -0.02 10.84 5.85
C PHE A 193 0.53 11.92 6.80
N ASP A 194 -0.04 12.00 8.01
CA ASP A 194 0.40 12.82 9.14
C ASP A 194 0.44 11.91 10.38
N LEU A 195 1.64 11.61 10.87
CA LEU A 195 1.84 10.69 11.99
C LEU A 195 1.80 11.37 13.37
N GLU A 196 1.74 12.70 13.43
CA GLU A 196 1.70 13.42 14.71
C GLU A 196 0.53 13.00 15.61
N PRO A 197 -0.71 12.80 15.09
CA PRO A 197 -1.83 12.33 15.91
C PRO A 197 -1.58 10.98 16.59
N LEU A 198 -0.86 10.05 15.96
CA LEU A 198 -0.60 8.70 16.49
C LEU A 198 0.24 8.71 17.77
N ARG A 199 1.03 9.76 18.01
CA ARG A 199 1.80 9.96 19.25
C ARG A 199 0.90 10.12 20.48
N HIS A 200 -0.37 10.43 20.24
CA HIS A 200 -1.35 10.75 21.28
C HIS A 200 -2.42 9.68 21.42
N ALA A 201 -2.36 8.61 20.61
CA ALA A 201 -3.23 7.44 20.70
C ALA A 201 -2.62 6.41 21.68
N PRO A 202 -3.18 6.22 22.89
CA PRO A 202 -2.59 5.37 23.92
C PRO A 202 -2.34 3.93 23.50
N PHE A 203 -3.19 3.38 22.61
CA PHE A 203 -3.03 2.01 22.13
C PHE A 203 -1.89 1.82 21.11
N LEU A 204 -1.34 2.91 20.55
CA LEU A 204 -0.26 2.89 19.54
C LEU A 204 1.06 3.46 20.05
N ALA A 205 1.00 4.55 20.81
CA ALA A 205 2.19 5.32 21.17
C ALA A 205 3.31 4.49 21.84
N PRO A 206 3.01 3.50 22.71
CA PRO A 206 4.06 2.66 23.33
C PRO A 206 4.84 1.81 22.33
N ASP A 207 4.19 1.34 21.26
CA ASP A 207 4.82 0.49 20.25
C ASP A 207 5.56 1.31 19.19
N LEU A 208 4.95 2.41 18.73
CA LEU A 208 5.51 3.21 17.65
C LEU A 208 6.66 4.12 18.11
N LYS A 209 6.68 4.52 19.38
CA LYS A 209 7.72 5.35 20.03
C LYS A 209 8.10 6.60 19.22
N LEU A 210 7.11 7.21 18.55
CA LEU A 210 7.33 8.38 17.71
C LEU A 210 7.66 9.62 18.57
N THR A 211 8.74 10.29 18.21
CA THR A 211 9.00 11.68 18.65
C THR A 211 8.33 12.66 17.69
N ALA A 212 8.19 13.95 18.09
CA ALA A 212 7.68 14.98 17.17
C ALA A 212 8.55 15.09 15.90
N ALA A 213 9.86 14.95 16.06
CA ALA A 213 10.79 15.01 14.94
C ALA A 213 10.64 13.81 13.98
N SER A 214 10.55 12.58 14.52
CA SER A 214 10.37 11.38 13.68
C SER A 214 8.98 11.36 13.05
N ALA A 215 7.92 11.72 13.78
CA ALA A 215 6.58 11.82 13.22
C ALA A 215 6.56 12.77 12.00
N ARG A 216 7.17 13.96 12.12
CA ARG A 216 7.25 14.91 11.01
C ARG A 216 8.03 14.37 9.81
N ARG A 217 9.21 13.75 10.03
CA ARG A 217 10.04 13.18 8.94
C ARG A 217 9.37 12.03 8.20
N LEU A 218 8.56 11.26 8.93
CA LEU A 218 7.85 10.09 8.41
C LEU A 218 6.42 10.40 7.97
N SER A 219 6.03 11.65 7.87
CA SER A 219 4.70 12.08 7.40
C SER A 219 4.76 12.52 5.95
N PRO A 220 4.26 11.72 5.00
CA PRO A 220 4.30 12.06 3.57
C PRO A 220 3.71 13.43 3.25
N ALA A 221 2.66 13.86 3.94
CA ALA A 221 2.03 15.15 3.71
C ALA A 221 2.96 16.37 3.98
N PHE A 222 4.07 16.17 4.69
CA PHE A 222 5.05 17.24 4.99
C PHE A 222 6.34 17.12 4.19
N LEU A 223 6.40 16.15 3.28
CA LEU A 223 7.49 16.00 2.33
C LEU A 223 7.16 16.71 1.01
N PRO A 224 8.15 17.07 0.20
CA PRO A 224 7.91 17.58 -1.16
C PRO A 224 7.03 16.61 -1.96
N ALA A 225 6.16 17.15 -2.80
CA ALA A 225 5.36 16.33 -3.70
C ALA A 225 6.26 15.49 -4.61
N PRO A 226 5.98 14.17 -4.77
CA PRO A 226 6.82 13.27 -5.54
C PRO A 226 6.74 13.54 -7.05
N ARG A 227 7.63 12.94 -7.82
CA ARG A 227 7.53 12.94 -9.29
C ARG A 227 6.43 12.01 -9.80
N GLY A 228 6.23 10.88 -9.11
CA GLY A 228 5.20 9.89 -9.43
C GLY A 228 3.79 10.35 -9.07
N ARG A 229 2.81 9.52 -9.36
CA ARG A 229 1.38 9.80 -9.17
C ARG A 229 0.81 9.01 -8.00
N LEU A 230 -0.09 9.61 -7.24
CA LEU A 230 -0.79 8.96 -6.13
C LEU A 230 -2.30 8.89 -6.44
N VAL A 231 -2.89 7.74 -6.17
CA VAL A 231 -4.33 7.58 -5.92
C VAL A 231 -4.49 7.29 -4.44
N ALA A 232 -5.28 8.10 -3.73
CA ALA A 232 -5.56 7.95 -2.31
C ALA A 232 -7.05 7.67 -2.11
N LEU A 233 -7.38 6.48 -1.64
CA LEU A 233 -8.76 6.04 -1.37
C LEU A 233 -8.94 5.80 0.12
N VAL A 234 -10.16 6.01 0.62
CA VAL A 234 -10.54 5.78 2.01
C VAL A 234 -11.97 5.26 2.07
N GLY A 235 -12.33 4.42 3.02
CA GLY A 235 -13.73 4.03 3.22
C GLY A 235 -14.55 5.23 3.70
N ALA A 236 -15.74 5.44 3.14
CA ALA A 236 -16.60 6.58 3.53
C ALA A 236 -17.13 6.47 4.97
N ASP A 237 -17.17 5.24 5.51
CA ASP A 237 -17.62 4.94 6.88
C ASP A 237 -16.46 4.86 7.88
N GLU A 238 -15.26 5.31 7.49
CA GLU A 238 -14.12 5.44 8.40
C GLU A 238 -14.25 6.62 9.36
N SER A 239 -13.33 6.73 10.32
CA SER A 239 -13.31 7.85 11.24
C SER A 239 -13.03 9.18 10.53
N ALA A 240 -13.43 10.28 11.16
CA ALA A 240 -13.15 11.62 10.65
C ALA A 240 -11.65 11.87 10.42
N GLU A 241 -10.78 11.22 11.21
CA GLU A 241 -9.33 11.34 11.05
C GLU A 241 -8.83 10.63 9.79
N PHE A 242 -9.31 9.43 9.44
CA PHE A 242 -8.92 8.79 8.18
C PHE A 242 -9.41 9.57 6.95
N LEU A 243 -10.63 10.13 7.01
CA LEU A 243 -11.13 11.05 5.98
C LEU A 243 -10.26 12.31 5.89
N ARG A 244 -9.86 12.89 7.04
CA ARG A 244 -8.93 14.03 7.09
C ARG A 244 -7.56 13.69 6.50
N GLN A 245 -7.01 12.53 6.82
CA GLN A 245 -5.72 12.07 6.28
C GLN A 245 -5.76 12.01 4.75
N ASN A 246 -6.84 11.45 4.20
CA ASN A 246 -7.01 11.35 2.75
C ASN A 246 -7.11 12.73 2.09
N ALA A 247 -7.88 13.66 2.65
CA ALA A 247 -7.98 15.03 2.16
C ALA A 247 -6.66 15.80 2.32
N LEU A 248 -5.92 15.53 3.40
CA LEU A 248 -4.64 16.17 3.68
C LEU A 248 -3.60 15.90 2.60
N ILE A 249 -3.42 14.65 2.20
CA ILE A 249 -2.43 14.31 1.17
C ILE A 249 -2.79 14.90 -0.18
N ALA A 250 -4.08 14.94 -0.53
CA ALA A 250 -4.55 15.59 -1.75
C ALA A 250 -4.22 17.08 -1.75
N SER A 251 -4.45 17.76 -0.62
CA SER A 251 -4.09 19.16 -0.48
C SER A 251 -2.58 19.40 -0.52
N ALA A 252 -1.78 18.52 0.11
CA ALA A 252 -0.34 18.69 0.25
C ALA A 252 0.41 18.46 -1.07
N TRP A 253 0.02 17.44 -1.84
CA TRP A 253 0.69 17.05 -3.08
C TRP A 253 0.00 17.58 -4.35
N GLY A 254 -1.20 18.15 -4.22
CA GLY A 254 -1.91 18.83 -5.30
C GLY A 254 -2.05 17.97 -6.57
N PRO A 255 -1.57 18.42 -7.73
CA PRO A 255 -1.77 17.73 -9.00
C PRO A 255 -1.08 16.35 -9.09
N GLN A 256 -0.23 15.99 -8.13
CA GLN A 256 0.36 14.64 -8.09
C GLN A 256 -0.63 13.60 -7.57
N VAL A 257 -1.73 14.02 -6.91
CA VAL A 257 -2.82 13.15 -6.48
C VAL A 257 -3.88 13.09 -7.58
N LEU A 258 -3.95 11.97 -8.28
CA LEU A 258 -4.90 11.75 -9.40
C LEU A 258 -6.34 11.63 -8.91
N ALA A 259 -6.53 11.02 -7.75
CA ALA A 259 -7.83 10.87 -7.09
C ALA A 259 -7.64 10.83 -5.57
N SER A 260 -8.60 11.44 -4.86
CA SER A 260 -8.70 11.39 -3.40
C SER A 260 -10.18 11.22 -3.06
N ASP A 261 -10.61 9.95 -2.99
CA ASP A 261 -12.02 9.60 -2.93
C ASP A 261 -12.36 8.79 -1.69
N ALA A 262 -13.58 8.98 -1.19
CA ALA A 262 -14.18 8.12 -0.18
C ALA A 262 -15.06 7.05 -0.86
N VAL A 263 -14.83 5.77 -0.54
CA VAL A 263 -15.53 4.62 -1.10
C VAL A 263 -16.81 4.39 -0.30
N PRO A 264 -18.00 4.56 -0.89
CA PRO A 264 -19.27 4.48 -0.16
C PRO A 264 -19.51 3.11 0.47
N GLY A 265 -20.02 3.08 1.71
CA GLY A 265 -20.41 1.86 2.41
C GLY A 265 -19.24 0.96 2.79
N ARG A 266 -18.02 1.49 2.80
CA ARG A 266 -16.82 0.76 3.22
C ARG A 266 -16.20 1.42 4.46
N HIS A 267 -15.84 0.60 5.43
CA HIS A 267 -15.05 0.99 6.59
C HIS A 267 -13.56 0.63 6.39
N HIS A 268 -12.74 0.89 7.38
CA HIS A 268 -11.27 0.77 7.29
C HIS A 268 -10.75 -0.62 6.86
N MET A 269 -11.43 -1.69 7.20
CA MET A 269 -10.95 -3.04 6.86
C MET A 269 -11.52 -3.52 5.53
N ASP A 270 -12.82 -3.44 5.33
CA ASP A 270 -13.45 -4.01 4.14
C ASP A 270 -13.21 -3.21 2.84
N VAL A 271 -12.76 -1.95 2.95
CA VAL A 271 -12.31 -1.17 1.79
C VAL A 271 -11.15 -1.84 1.05
N LEU A 272 -10.31 -2.61 1.76
CA LEU A 272 -9.23 -3.39 1.13
C LEU A 272 -9.77 -4.50 0.23
N ASN A 273 -10.92 -5.10 0.57
CA ASN A 273 -11.50 -6.19 -0.21
C ASN A 273 -11.79 -5.75 -1.66
N GLU A 274 -12.13 -4.47 -1.86
CA GLU A 274 -12.35 -3.94 -3.21
C GLU A 274 -11.12 -4.06 -4.12
N LEU A 275 -9.90 -4.09 -3.56
CA LEU A 275 -8.71 -4.30 -4.39
C LEU A 275 -8.71 -5.71 -5.01
N ALA A 276 -9.30 -6.68 -4.33
CA ALA A 276 -9.45 -8.06 -4.80
C ALA A 276 -10.77 -8.33 -5.54
N GLU A 277 -11.70 -7.36 -5.59
CA GLU A 277 -13.01 -7.49 -6.25
C GLU A 277 -12.90 -6.99 -7.70
N PRO A 278 -12.92 -7.89 -8.74
CA PRO A 278 -12.86 -7.46 -10.14
C PRO A 278 -13.97 -6.48 -10.49
N GLY A 279 -13.62 -5.37 -11.14
CA GLY A 279 -14.55 -4.33 -11.55
C GLY A 279 -14.93 -3.33 -10.44
N SER A 280 -14.49 -3.50 -9.20
CA SER A 280 -14.63 -2.48 -8.16
C SER A 280 -13.87 -1.20 -8.52
N ARG A 281 -14.17 -0.11 -7.82
CA ARG A 281 -13.48 1.16 -8.03
C ARG A 281 -11.98 1.07 -7.71
N THR A 282 -11.63 0.44 -6.60
CA THR A 282 -10.25 0.30 -6.13
C THR A 282 -9.44 -0.60 -7.06
N HIS A 283 -10.03 -1.73 -7.50
CA HIS A 283 -9.41 -2.63 -8.48
C HIS A 283 -9.15 -1.93 -9.82
N ARG A 284 -10.14 -1.19 -10.36
CA ARG A 284 -9.96 -0.42 -11.61
C ARG A 284 -8.82 0.60 -11.51
N TRP A 285 -8.70 1.33 -10.39
CA TRP A 285 -7.55 2.22 -10.19
C TRP A 285 -6.22 1.47 -10.20
N GLY A 286 -6.16 0.29 -9.58
CA GLY A 286 -4.97 -0.57 -9.64
C GLY A 286 -4.59 -0.94 -11.07
N LEU A 287 -5.56 -1.39 -11.87
CA LEU A 287 -5.34 -1.73 -13.28
C LEU A 287 -4.93 -0.51 -14.12
N GLN A 288 -5.57 0.64 -13.90
CA GLN A 288 -5.26 1.88 -14.62
C GLN A 288 -3.82 2.33 -14.35
N LEU A 289 -3.38 2.31 -13.11
CA LEU A 289 -2.00 2.67 -12.74
C LEU A 289 -0.97 1.70 -13.37
N LEU A 290 -1.33 0.42 -13.52
CA LEU A 290 -0.51 -0.60 -14.20
C LEU A 290 -0.55 -0.50 -15.73
N GLY A 291 -1.47 0.31 -16.29
CA GLY A 291 -1.70 0.39 -17.74
C GLY A 291 -2.36 -0.87 -18.32
N LEU A 292 -3.20 -1.55 -17.51
CA LEU A 292 -3.94 -2.77 -17.89
C LEU A 292 -5.42 -2.53 -18.18
N ASP A 293 -5.93 -1.33 -17.90
CA ASP A 293 -7.35 -0.96 -18.05
C ASP A 293 -7.79 -0.80 -19.53
N LEU A 294 -6.87 -0.93 -20.48
CA LEU A 294 -7.13 -0.69 -21.90
C LEU A 294 -7.64 -1.91 -22.68
N LEU A 295 -7.77 -3.07 -22.03
CA LEU A 295 -8.15 -4.30 -22.72
C LEU A 295 -9.67 -4.49 -22.89
N ASP A 296 -10.52 -3.70 -22.21
CA ASP A 296 -11.98 -3.77 -22.30
C ASP A 296 -12.62 -2.73 -23.25
N ALA A 297 -11.85 -1.91 -23.94
CA ALA A 297 -12.36 -0.84 -24.79
C ALA A 297 -12.23 -1.13 -26.28
N LYS A 298 -12.86 -2.22 -26.77
CA LYS A 298 -13.42 -2.25 -28.13
C LYS A 298 -14.66 -3.16 -28.17
N PRO A 299 -15.88 -2.62 -28.25
CA PRO A 299 -16.95 -3.35 -28.89
C PRO A 299 -16.52 -3.53 -30.37
N SER A 300 -16.49 -4.77 -30.83
CA SER A 300 -16.40 -5.09 -32.25
C SER A 300 -17.53 -4.33 -32.96
N ALA A 301 -17.18 -3.32 -33.76
CA ALA A 301 -18.08 -2.76 -34.73
C ALA A 301 -18.36 -3.89 -35.75
N GLY A 302 -19.61 -4.41 -35.72
CA GLY A 302 -20.19 -5.21 -36.77
C GLY A 302 -20.61 -4.33 -37.95
#